data_336ea3a044da6651997d8f68979f78dc
#
_entry.id   336ea3a044da6651997d8f68979f78dc
#
_cell.length_a   1.000
_cell.length_b   1.000
_cell.length_c   1.000
_cell.angle_alpha   90.00
_cell.angle_beta   90.00
_cell.angle_gamma   90.00
#
_symmetry.space_group_name_H-M   'P 1'
#
loop_
_entity.id
_entity.type
_entity.pdbx_description
1 polymer ?
#
loop_
_entity_poly.entity_id
_entity_poly.type
_entity_poly.pdbx_seq_one_letter_code
_entity_poly.pdbx_strand_id
1 'polypeptide(L)'
;MTTRSALVELARRVPKADLHCHLIGTIRPQTAAELARRHGIEFPEEPEHFYSRINSPSPEISVANTAVPLPSPTPTTAGHSLLGVSEWIADVLVEPSDFAQVAYEAVQDAFQQSNVRHLELHFEVGAYLARGIGYRTIADGLADGLDAATSELGTSARLIAGIDRSKSGAWGTAVVQEVVDYPTSYVVGVGLDNLETAGPPEQFADAYALARRHGLHRTAHAGEHAPTARNVLSCLEVLNCQRIDHGYFVLEDMDVVTRMRDSGVPFTCIFTTSRRSWRPWRRESIRWMAALGLPIVLASDDPALFPTTLSDEYTIAVDVLDASAQLIIDLARRSLAAAWLDDDAKRSMLNEFEVESSDLRRRIGIAEPTGEQLRQPIPPQSAQEGTP
;
A
#
# COMPACT_ATOMS: atom_id res chain seq x y z
N MET A 1 -25.48 20.29 -7.64
CA MET A 1 -24.78 19.01 -7.79
C MET A 1 -23.32 19.31 -8.07
N THR A 2 -22.42 18.69 -7.34
CA THR A 2 -20.97 18.80 -7.57
C THR A 2 -20.62 18.12 -8.89
N THR A 3 -19.84 18.76 -9.76
CA THR A 3 -19.48 18.17 -11.04
C THR A 3 -18.41 17.08 -10.84
N ARG A 4 -18.38 16.07 -11.74
CA ARG A 4 -17.33 15.04 -11.72
C ARG A 4 -15.93 15.66 -11.79
N SER A 5 -15.74 16.72 -12.56
CA SER A 5 -14.46 17.42 -12.66
C SER A 5 -14.01 18.00 -11.31
N ALA A 6 -14.92 18.60 -10.53
CA ALA A 6 -14.61 19.11 -9.20
C ALA A 6 -14.28 17.99 -8.21
N LEU A 7 -14.95 16.83 -8.30
CA LEU A 7 -14.64 15.66 -7.49
C LEU A 7 -13.25 15.09 -7.81
N VAL A 8 -12.88 15.00 -9.10
CA VAL A 8 -11.56 14.57 -9.53
C VAL A 8 -10.47 15.55 -9.04
N GLU A 9 -10.72 16.85 -9.11
CA GLU A 9 -9.79 17.83 -8.59
C GLU A 9 -9.63 17.73 -7.07
N LEU A 10 -10.74 17.52 -6.33
CA LEU A 10 -10.70 17.25 -4.90
C LEU A 10 -9.87 15.98 -4.60
N ALA A 11 -10.17 14.88 -5.28
CA ALA A 11 -9.49 13.59 -5.13
C ALA A 11 -7.96 13.70 -5.31
N ARG A 12 -7.54 14.47 -6.30
CA ARG A 12 -6.10 14.68 -6.58
C ARG A 12 -5.42 15.53 -5.52
N ARG A 13 -6.08 16.57 -5.03
CA ARG A 13 -5.44 17.64 -4.25
C ARG A 13 -5.68 17.55 -2.74
N VAL A 14 -6.66 16.77 -2.28
CA VAL A 14 -6.89 16.60 -0.84
C VAL A 14 -5.62 16.04 -0.18
N PRO A 15 -5.17 16.62 0.96
CA PRO A 15 -4.07 16.06 1.73
C PRO A 15 -4.40 14.62 2.17
N LYS A 16 -3.45 13.71 2.10
CA LYS A 16 -3.68 12.30 2.42
C LYS A 16 -2.41 11.61 2.90
N ALA A 17 -2.54 10.43 3.49
CA ALA A 17 -1.41 9.55 3.77
C ALA A 17 -1.42 8.35 2.82
N ASP A 18 -0.23 7.86 2.47
CA ASP A 18 -0.02 6.57 1.83
C ASP A 18 0.58 5.60 2.84
N LEU A 19 -0.19 4.59 3.23
CA LEU A 19 0.16 3.69 4.33
C LEU A 19 0.58 2.30 3.86
N HIS A 20 0.61 2.09 2.56
CA HIS A 20 1.02 0.84 1.94
C HIS A 20 1.68 1.15 0.60
N CYS A 21 2.97 1.35 0.65
CA CYS A 21 3.79 1.63 -0.50
C CYS A 21 5.12 0.87 -0.35
N HIS A 22 5.49 0.07 -1.34
CA HIS A 22 6.76 -0.65 -1.33
C HIS A 22 7.90 0.24 -1.84
N LEU A 23 9.00 0.32 -1.07
CA LEU A 23 10.17 1.12 -1.45
C LEU A 23 10.64 0.78 -2.88
N ILE A 24 10.75 -0.52 -3.18
CA ILE A 24 11.16 -0.98 -4.53
C ILE A 24 10.17 -0.51 -5.59
N GLY A 25 8.89 -0.50 -5.28
CA GLY A 25 7.81 -0.05 -6.15
C GLY A 25 7.77 1.45 -6.41
N THR A 26 8.56 2.26 -5.66
CA THR A 26 8.68 3.70 -5.87
C THR A 26 9.88 4.08 -6.74
N ILE A 27 10.83 3.16 -6.96
CA ILE A 27 12.09 3.49 -7.64
C ILE A 27 11.82 3.82 -9.10
N ARG A 28 12.20 5.02 -9.51
CA ARG A 28 12.05 5.48 -10.89
C ARG A 28 12.89 4.63 -11.84
N PRO A 29 12.41 4.34 -13.05
CA PRO A 29 13.21 3.59 -14.05
C PRO A 29 14.61 4.19 -14.28
N GLN A 30 14.71 5.52 -14.35
CA GLN A 30 15.96 6.22 -14.55
C GLN A 30 16.91 6.07 -13.36
N THR A 31 16.38 6.13 -12.14
CA THR A 31 17.16 5.93 -10.91
C THR A 31 17.70 4.51 -10.84
N ALA A 32 16.86 3.49 -11.15
CA ALA A 32 17.32 2.11 -11.21
C ALA A 32 18.46 1.92 -12.22
N ALA A 33 18.36 2.54 -13.40
CA ALA A 33 19.42 2.49 -14.41
C ALA A 33 20.70 3.22 -13.98
N GLU A 34 20.58 4.35 -13.29
CA GLU A 34 21.71 5.07 -12.73
C GLU A 34 22.46 4.24 -11.69
N LEU A 35 21.71 3.65 -10.74
CA LEU A 35 22.27 2.78 -9.70
C LEU A 35 22.92 1.53 -10.29
N ALA A 36 22.27 0.89 -11.26
CA ALA A 36 22.86 -0.24 -11.98
C ALA A 36 24.21 0.13 -12.60
N ARG A 37 24.28 1.27 -13.30
CA ARG A 37 25.53 1.77 -13.90
C ARG A 37 26.60 2.10 -12.83
N ARG A 38 26.19 2.66 -11.67
CA ARG A 38 27.09 2.97 -10.54
C ARG A 38 27.78 1.72 -10.01
N HIS A 39 27.06 0.61 -9.94
CA HIS A 39 27.56 -0.65 -9.41
C HIS A 39 28.04 -1.65 -10.49
N GLY A 40 28.10 -1.24 -11.75
CA GLY A 40 28.54 -2.08 -12.85
C GLY A 40 27.59 -3.25 -13.14
N ILE A 41 26.31 -3.10 -12.80
CA ILE A 41 25.23 -4.05 -13.08
C ILE A 41 24.67 -3.70 -14.46
N GLU A 42 24.61 -4.67 -15.36
CA GLU A 42 24.03 -4.47 -16.69
C GLU A 42 22.50 -4.34 -16.58
N PHE A 43 21.94 -3.24 -17.08
CA PHE A 43 20.48 -3.08 -17.16
C PHE A 43 19.98 -3.96 -18.29
N PRO A 44 18.91 -4.76 -18.07
CA PRO A 44 18.49 -5.79 -19.04
C PRO A 44 18.04 -5.24 -20.40
N GLU A 45 17.51 -4.02 -20.43
CA GLU A 45 17.02 -3.30 -21.60
C GLU A 45 16.76 -1.83 -21.29
N GLU A 46 16.09 -1.05 -22.17
CA GLU A 46 15.67 0.31 -21.86
C GLU A 46 14.79 0.34 -20.60
N PRO A 47 15.08 1.22 -19.61
CA PRO A 47 14.47 1.19 -18.28
C PRO A 47 12.94 1.19 -18.28
N GLU A 48 12.32 2.06 -19.05
CA GLU A 48 10.86 2.16 -19.16
C GLU A 48 10.26 0.90 -19.78
N HIS A 49 10.95 0.27 -20.72
CA HIS A 49 10.51 -0.96 -21.33
C HIS A 49 10.59 -2.11 -20.32
N PHE A 50 11.66 -2.19 -19.55
CA PHE A 50 11.80 -3.18 -18.47
C PHE A 50 10.66 -3.10 -17.46
N TYR A 51 10.33 -1.91 -16.97
CA TYR A 51 9.21 -1.69 -16.05
C TYR A 51 7.85 -2.00 -16.69
N SER A 52 7.68 -1.68 -17.97
CA SER A 52 6.43 -1.93 -18.67
C SER A 52 6.09 -3.41 -18.86
N ARG A 53 7.08 -4.30 -18.75
CA ARG A 53 6.89 -5.76 -18.84
C ARG A 53 5.90 -6.29 -17.83
N ILE A 54 5.90 -5.75 -16.60
CA ILE A 54 4.95 -6.11 -15.54
C ILE A 54 3.51 -5.88 -16.00
N ASN A 55 3.29 -4.85 -16.81
CA ASN A 55 2.00 -4.43 -17.28
C ASN A 55 1.64 -5.03 -18.65
N SER A 56 2.52 -5.81 -19.28
CA SER A 56 2.24 -6.50 -20.51
C SER A 56 1.16 -7.56 -20.30
N PRO A 57 0.22 -7.74 -21.25
CA PRO A 57 -0.75 -8.81 -21.12
C PRO A 57 -0.01 -10.14 -21.03
N SER A 58 -0.16 -10.87 -19.94
CA SER A 58 0.20 -12.27 -19.90
C SER A 58 -0.51 -12.98 -21.04
N PRO A 59 0.13 -13.88 -21.81
CA PRO A 59 -0.57 -14.68 -22.79
C PRO A 59 -1.72 -15.39 -22.09
N GLU A 60 -2.89 -15.11 -22.54
CA GLU A 60 -4.21 -15.34 -22.03
C GLU A 60 -4.42 -16.55 -21.11
N ILE A 61 -4.98 -16.28 -19.93
CA ILE A 61 -6.05 -17.14 -19.43
C ILE A 61 -7.35 -16.42 -19.81
N SER A 62 -7.95 -16.83 -20.91
CA SER A 62 -9.33 -16.52 -21.23
C SER A 62 -10.21 -17.16 -20.17
N VAL A 63 -10.59 -16.40 -19.15
CA VAL A 63 -11.57 -16.86 -18.17
C VAL A 63 -12.94 -16.50 -18.71
N ALA A 64 -13.51 -17.45 -19.43
CA ALA A 64 -14.92 -17.43 -19.73
C ALA A 64 -15.70 -17.47 -18.41
N ASN A 65 -16.43 -16.38 -18.12
CA ASN A 65 -17.59 -16.31 -17.22
C ASN A 65 -17.57 -17.11 -15.91
N THR A 66 -16.58 -16.95 -15.06
CA THR A 66 -16.70 -17.32 -13.64
C THR A 66 -16.58 -16.10 -12.77
N ALA A 67 -17.46 -15.96 -11.79
CA ALA A 67 -17.58 -14.79 -10.92
C ALA A 67 -16.36 -14.57 -9.99
N VAL A 68 -15.41 -15.48 -9.99
CA VAL A 68 -14.13 -15.35 -9.28
C VAL A 68 -13.03 -15.92 -10.16
N PRO A 69 -12.08 -15.12 -10.66
CA PRO A 69 -10.89 -15.66 -11.32
C PRO A 69 -10.01 -16.34 -10.25
N LEU A 70 -10.02 -17.66 -10.23
CA LEU A 70 -9.06 -18.41 -9.44
C LEU A 70 -7.65 -18.16 -10.02
N PRO A 71 -6.66 -17.82 -9.18
CA PRO A 71 -5.30 -17.70 -9.62
C PRO A 71 -4.78 -19.06 -10.05
N SER A 72 -4.60 -19.27 -11.35
CA SER A 72 -3.75 -20.36 -11.82
C SER A 72 -2.30 -19.94 -11.61
N PRO A 73 -1.50 -20.71 -10.88
CA PRO A 73 -0.06 -20.52 -10.85
C PRO A 73 0.52 -21.01 -12.17
N THR A 74 0.46 -20.19 -13.21
CA THR A 74 1.29 -20.44 -14.38
C THR A 74 2.66 -19.84 -14.03
N PRO A 75 3.75 -20.60 -14.11
CA PRO A 75 5.09 -20.05 -14.00
C PRO A 75 5.27 -19.08 -15.18
N THR A 76 5.11 -17.80 -14.94
CA THR A 76 5.68 -16.80 -15.83
C THR A 76 7.18 -16.98 -15.79
N THR A 77 7.83 -16.99 -16.94
CA THR A 77 9.29 -16.92 -17.04
C THR A 77 9.77 -15.82 -16.13
N ALA A 78 10.70 -16.12 -15.23
CA ALA A 78 11.10 -15.30 -14.07
C ALA A 78 11.43 -13.83 -14.37
N GLY A 79 11.64 -13.45 -15.60
CA GLY A 79 11.98 -12.09 -16.02
C GLY A 79 10.78 -11.18 -16.38
N HIS A 80 9.54 -11.62 -16.20
CA HIS A 80 8.35 -10.85 -16.62
C HIS A 80 7.27 -10.75 -15.52
N SER A 81 7.52 -11.27 -14.33
CA SER A 81 6.64 -11.12 -13.18
C SER A 81 6.99 -9.88 -12.39
N LEU A 82 6.02 -9.34 -11.65
CA LEU A 82 6.27 -8.28 -10.68
C LEU A 82 7.45 -8.63 -9.76
N LEU A 83 7.44 -9.82 -9.17
CA LEU A 83 8.50 -10.27 -8.28
C LEU A 83 9.88 -10.31 -8.95
N GLY A 84 9.99 -10.83 -10.18
CA GLY A 84 11.28 -10.89 -10.87
C GLY A 84 11.83 -9.51 -11.23
N VAL A 85 10.97 -8.54 -11.58
CA VAL A 85 11.39 -7.16 -11.81
C VAL A 85 11.78 -6.48 -10.49
N SER A 86 11.00 -6.68 -9.43
CA SER A 86 11.29 -6.12 -8.11
C SER A 86 12.59 -6.69 -7.51
N GLU A 87 12.84 -7.99 -7.64
CA GLU A 87 14.10 -8.63 -7.23
C GLU A 87 15.29 -7.99 -7.95
N TRP A 88 15.20 -7.82 -9.28
CA TRP A 88 16.25 -7.17 -10.04
C TRP A 88 16.49 -5.72 -9.60
N ILE A 89 15.41 -4.94 -9.37
CA ILE A 89 15.52 -3.57 -8.88
C ILE A 89 16.15 -3.55 -7.48
N ALA A 90 15.83 -4.50 -6.62
CA ALA A 90 16.47 -4.62 -5.32
C ALA A 90 17.98 -4.85 -5.42
N ASP A 91 18.45 -5.53 -6.47
CA ASP A 91 19.86 -5.82 -6.68
C ASP A 91 20.74 -4.59 -6.93
N VAL A 92 20.18 -3.49 -7.41
CA VAL A 92 20.92 -2.26 -7.64
C VAL A 92 21.14 -1.41 -6.39
N LEU A 93 20.47 -1.74 -5.26
CA LEU A 93 20.68 -1.08 -3.98
C LEU A 93 21.78 -1.79 -3.19
N VAL A 94 22.90 -1.15 -3.01
CA VAL A 94 24.13 -1.77 -2.44
C VAL A 94 24.70 -0.95 -1.28
N GLU A 95 24.77 0.38 -1.44
CA GLU A 95 25.40 1.28 -0.48
C GLU A 95 24.37 2.14 0.25
N PRO A 96 24.68 2.70 1.45
CA PRO A 96 23.76 3.58 2.17
C PRO A 96 23.23 4.74 1.31
N SER A 97 24.08 5.31 0.45
CA SER A 97 23.70 6.40 -0.45
C SER A 97 22.63 6.03 -1.48
N ASP A 98 22.54 4.75 -1.86
CA ASP A 98 21.51 4.27 -2.78
C ASP A 98 20.16 4.25 -2.06
N PHE A 99 20.14 3.72 -0.83
CA PHE A 99 18.94 3.72 0.01
C PHE A 99 18.48 5.15 0.35
N ALA A 100 19.43 6.06 0.60
CA ALA A 100 19.11 7.47 0.85
C ALA A 100 18.47 8.14 -0.37
N GLN A 101 19.03 7.91 -1.56
CA GLN A 101 18.49 8.46 -2.80
C GLN A 101 17.06 7.98 -3.05
N VAL A 102 16.81 6.67 -3.00
CA VAL A 102 15.46 6.12 -3.29
C VAL A 102 14.43 6.50 -2.23
N ALA A 103 14.82 6.58 -0.95
CA ALA A 103 13.93 7.03 0.11
C ALA A 103 13.52 8.51 -0.07
N TYR A 104 14.47 9.37 -0.38
CA TYR A 104 14.19 10.78 -0.70
C TYR A 104 13.24 10.91 -1.89
N GLU A 105 13.54 10.22 -3.00
CA GLU A 105 12.75 10.27 -4.22
C GLU A 105 11.33 9.74 -4.00
N ALA A 106 11.15 8.69 -3.20
CA ALA A 106 9.82 8.15 -2.85
C ALA A 106 8.95 9.21 -2.15
N VAL A 107 9.48 9.91 -1.15
CA VAL A 107 8.76 10.99 -0.46
C VAL A 107 8.49 12.16 -1.40
N GLN A 108 9.47 12.54 -2.21
CA GLN A 108 9.33 13.62 -3.19
C GLN A 108 8.22 13.35 -4.19
N ASP A 109 8.15 12.15 -4.77
CA ASP A 109 7.13 11.77 -5.74
C ASP A 109 5.74 11.70 -5.08
N ALA A 110 5.62 11.09 -3.91
CA ALA A 110 4.37 11.02 -3.17
C ALA A 110 3.82 12.42 -2.85
N PHE A 111 4.67 13.33 -2.41
CA PHE A 111 4.30 14.73 -2.14
C PHE A 111 3.89 15.46 -3.42
N GLN A 112 4.75 15.46 -4.44
CA GLN A 112 4.56 16.26 -5.66
C GLN A 112 3.39 15.76 -6.51
N GLN A 113 3.24 14.44 -6.65
CA GLN A 113 2.23 13.84 -7.53
C GLN A 113 0.88 13.67 -6.83
N SER A 114 0.87 13.51 -5.50
CA SER A 114 -0.34 13.12 -4.78
C SER A 114 -0.69 13.95 -3.55
N ASN A 115 0.07 15.00 -3.25
CA ASN A 115 -0.13 15.80 -2.03
C ASN A 115 -0.15 14.94 -0.76
N VAL A 116 0.72 13.93 -0.72
CA VAL A 116 0.91 13.06 0.45
C VAL A 116 1.58 13.86 1.57
N ARG A 117 1.04 13.79 2.78
CA ARG A 117 1.55 14.43 4.00
C ARG A 117 2.27 13.46 4.92
N HIS A 118 1.98 12.17 4.75
CA HIS A 118 2.63 11.09 5.48
C HIS A 118 2.75 9.85 4.60
N LEU A 119 3.93 9.26 4.57
CA LEU A 119 4.23 8.07 3.77
C LEU A 119 4.75 6.94 4.66
N GLU A 120 4.19 5.75 4.56
CA GLU A 120 4.73 4.55 5.21
C GLU A 120 5.24 3.58 4.15
N LEU A 121 6.56 3.37 4.14
CA LEU A 121 7.26 2.57 3.15
C LEU A 121 7.59 1.18 3.68
N HIS A 122 7.08 0.16 3.01
CA HIS A 122 7.54 -1.21 3.19
C HIS A 122 8.91 -1.38 2.54
N PHE A 123 9.86 -1.99 3.26
CA PHE A 123 11.17 -2.34 2.70
C PHE A 123 11.57 -3.74 3.09
N GLU A 124 12.05 -4.50 2.13
CA GLU A 124 12.46 -5.91 2.29
C GLU A 124 13.82 -6.00 2.98
N VAL A 125 13.83 -6.37 4.26
CA VAL A 125 15.08 -6.54 5.02
C VAL A 125 15.80 -7.82 4.61
N GLY A 126 15.06 -8.93 4.54
CA GLY A 126 15.61 -10.25 4.34
C GLY A 126 16.33 -10.44 3.01
N ALA A 127 15.88 -9.79 1.93
CA ALA A 127 16.50 -9.86 0.62
C ALA A 127 17.94 -9.30 0.64
N TYR A 128 18.15 -8.21 1.34
CA TYR A 128 19.47 -7.57 1.47
C TYR A 128 20.38 -8.34 2.41
N LEU A 129 19.89 -8.85 3.55
CA LEU A 129 20.66 -9.71 4.45
C LEU A 129 21.19 -10.95 3.74
N ALA A 130 20.37 -11.57 2.88
CA ALA A 130 20.78 -12.74 2.08
C ALA A 130 21.94 -12.43 1.11
N ARG A 131 22.10 -11.16 0.74
CA ARG A 131 23.20 -10.66 -0.13
C ARG A 131 24.39 -10.13 0.65
N GLY A 132 24.36 -10.22 1.98
CA GLY A 132 25.43 -9.74 2.85
C GLY A 132 25.40 -8.22 3.13
N ILE A 133 24.31 -7.53 2.77
CA ILE A 133 24.09 -6.13 3.11
C ILE A 133 23.43 -6.09 4.49
N GLY A 134 24.16 -5.60 5.50
CA GLY A 134 23.69 -5.57 6.87
C GLY A 134 22.51 -4.61 7.08
N TYR A 135 21.62 -4.95 8.01
CA TYR A 135 20.43 -4.14 8.33
C TYR A 135 20.79 -2.67 8.64
N ARG A 136 21.87 -2.41 9.37
CA ARG A 136 22.35 -1.06 9.67
C ARG A 136 22.59 -0.23 8.40
N THR A 137 23.25 -0.81 7.38
CA THR A 137 23.50 -0.13 6.10
C THR A 137 22.20 0.34 5.46
N ILE A 138 21.17 -0.50 5.49
CA ILE A 138 19.85 -0.21 4.93
C ILE A 138 19.17 0.89 5.76
N ALA A 139 19.09 0.68 7.08
CA ALA A 139 18.35 1.53 7.99
C ALA A 139 18.95 2.96 8.08
N ASP A 140 20.27 3.08 8.14
CA ASP A 140 20.96 4.36 8.16
C ASP A 140 20.75 5.11 6.83
N GLY A 141 20.94 4.42 5.69
CA GLY A 141 20.72 5.04 4.38
C GLY A 141 19.28 5.51 4.20
N LEU A 142 18.30 4.69 4.53
CA LEU A 142 16.89 5.10 4.48
C LEU A 142 16.62 6.30 5.38
N ALA A 143 17.14 6.30 6.61
CA ALA A 143 16.97 7.41 7.55
C ALA A 143 17.53 8.72 7.01
N ASP A 144 18.74 8.70 6.44
CA ASP A 144 19.36 9.88 5.83
C ASP A 144 18.50 10.48 4.70
N GLY A 145 17.95 9.63 3.83
CA GLY A 145 17.05 10.07 2.76
C GLY A 145 15.75 10.66 3.27
N LEU A 146 15.15 10.03 4.29
CA LEU A 146 13.91 10.50 4.91
C LEU A 146 14.11 11.80 5.69
N ASP A 147 15.25 11.99 6.39
CA ASP A 147 15.61 13.24 7.06
C ASP A 147 15.71 14.40 6.05
N ALA A 148 16.41 14.17 4.94
CA ALA A 148 16.53 15.15 3.88
C ALA A 148 15.16 15.51 3.28
N ALA A 149 14.34 14.54 2.93
CA ALA A 149 13.02 14.75 2.36
C ALA A 149 12.07 15.47 3.33
N THR A 150 12.04 15.05 4.61
CA THR A 150 11.21 15.70 5.63
C THR A 150 11.61 17.15 5.85
N SER A 151 12.92 17.42 5.91
CA SER A 151 13.44 18.78 6.09
C SER A 151 13.10 19.71 4.91
N GLU A 152 13.14 19.20 3.68
CA GLU A 152 12.90 19.98 2.47
C GLU A 152 11.42 20.14 2.14
N LEU A 153 10.66 19.07 2.26
CA LEU A 153 9.28 18.99 1.75
C LEU A 153 8.21 19.16 2.85
N GLY A 154 8.59 19.03 4.12
CA GLY A 154 7.64 19.03 5.24
C GLY A 154 6.72 17.80 5.29
N THR A 155 7.02 16.76 4.51
CA THR A 155 6.27 15.51 4.47
C THR A 155 6.92 14.49 5.42
N SER A 156 6.17 13.98 6.37
CA SER A 156 6.67 12.94 7.27
C SER A 156 6.66 11.57 6.62
N ALA A 157 7.60 10.70 7.02
CA ALA A 157 7.63 9.32 6.58
C ALA A 157 7.97 8.36 7.70
N ARG A 158 7.58 7.09 7.55
CA ARG A 158 7.94 5.97 8.42
C ARG A 158 8.25 4.73 7.58
N LEU A 159 8.89 3.75 8.20
CA LEU A 159 9.34 2.52 7.57
C LEU A 159 8.67 1.31 8.23
N ILE A 160 8.31 0.34 7.41
CA ILE A 160 7.75 -0.94 7.79
C ILE A 160 8.69 -2.02 7.29
N ALA A 161 9.31 -2.76 8.22
CA ALA A 161 10.24 -3.83 7.85
C ALA A 161 9.49 -5.05 7.32
N GLY A 162 9.67 -5.36 6.04
CA GLY A 162 9.04 -6.47 5.34
C GLY A 162 9.62 -7.83 5.72
N ILE A 163 8.74 -8.78 5.97
CA ILE A 163 9.04 -10.20 6.21
C ILE A 163 8.60 -10.98 4.99
N ASP A 164 9.54 -11.56 4.26
CA ASP A 164 9.26 -12.43 3.13
C ASP A 164 8.60 -13.74 3.58
N ARG A 165 7.30 -13.87 3.31
CA ARG A 165 6.52 -15.07 3.68
C ARG A 165 6.86 -16.33 2.91
N SER A 166 7.66 -16.24 1.85
CA SER A 166 8.18 -17.40 1.14
C SER A 166 9.27 -18.14 1.94
N LYS A 167 9.81 -17.48 2.98
CA LYS A 167 10.79 -18.02 3.89
C LYS A 167 10.14 -18.65 5.12
N SER A 168 10.94 -19.26 5.98
CA SER A 168 10.44 -19.88 7.23
C SER A 168 10.04 -18.82 8.28
N GLY A 169 9.16 -19.19 9.21
CA GLY A 169 8.85 -18.35 10.37
C GLY A 169 10.07 -18.01 11.23
N ALA A 170 11.07 -18.93 11.31
CA ALA A 170 12.34 -18.67 11.99
C ALA A 170 13.14 -17.55 11.27
N TRP A 171 13.12 -17.53 9.93
CA TRP A 171 13.72 -16.44 9.16
C TRP A 171 13.00 -15.11 9.43
N GLY A 172 11.67 -15.10 9.44
CA GLY A 172 10.90 -13.92 9.81
C GLY A 172 11.24 -13.41 11.21
N THR A 173 11.42 -14.31 12.18
CA THR A 173 11.85 -13.95 13.53
C THR A 173 13.26 -13.34 13.53
N ALA A 174 14.19 -13.87 12.72
CA ALA A 174 15.53 -13.31 12.59
C ALA A 174 15.52 -11.90 11.98
N VAL A 175 14.69 -11.65 10.97
CA VAL A 175 14.49 -10.30 10.40
C VAL A 175 14.00 -9.31 11.46
N VAL A 176 12.99 -9.69 12.25
CA VAL A 176 12.49 -8.83 13.34
C VAL A 176 13.54 -8.60 14.41
N GLN A 177 14.39 -9.59 14.69
CA GLN A 177 15.49 -9.46 15.65
C GLN A 177 16.51 -8.41 15.20
N GLU A 178 16.87 -8.34 13.92
CA GLU A 178 17.74 -7.29 13.36
C GLU A 178 17.15 -5.88 13.61
N VAL A 179 15.83 -5.73 13.39
CA VAL A 179 15.13 -4.46 13.66
C VAL A 179 15.16 -4.09 15.14
N VAL A 180 14.98 -5.08 16.02
CA VAL A 180 14.97 -4.88 17.48
C VAL A 180 16.38 -4.57 18.01
N ASP A 181 17.38 -5.21 17.47
CA ASP A 181 18.78 -5.03 17.90
C ASP A 181 19.36 -3.68 17.43
N TYR A 182 18.82 -3.10 16.36
CA TYR A 182 19.21 -1.79 15.87
C TYR A 182 17.97 -0.89 15.62
N PRO A 183 17.32 -0.40 16.67
CA PRO A 183 16.13 0.43 16.53
C PRO A 183 16.47 1.81 15.95
N THR A 184 15.61 2.30 15.04
CA THR A 184 15.67 3.64 14.50
C THR A 184 14.35 4.36 14.76
N SER A 185 14.33 5.70 14.72
CA SER A 185 13.10 6.48 14.87
C SER A 185 12.13 6.32 13.68
N TYR A 186 12.63 5.81 12.55
CA TYR A 186 11.84 5.66 11.33
C TYR A 186 11.14 4.32 11.23
N VAL A 187 11.76 3.22 11.68
CA VAL A 187 11.15 1.87 11.60
C VAL A 187 10.16 1.69 12.74
N VAL A 188 8.89 1.81 12.42
CA VAL A 188 7.80 1.80 13.40
C VAL A 188 7.01 0.50 13.40
N GLY A 189 7.21 -0.37 12.42
CA GLY A 189 6.42 -1.59 12.31
C GLY A 189 7.05 -2.68 11.44
N VAL A 190 6.36 -3.81 11.40
CA VAL A 190 6.68 -4.95 10.53
C VAL A 190 5.48 -5.28 9.64
N GLY A 191 5.76 -5.77 8.44
CA GLY A 191 4.79 -6.25 7.46
C GLY A 191 5.08 -7.68 7.04
N LEU A 192 4.06 -8.42 6.60
CA LEU A 192 4.20 -9.74 5.99
C LEU A 192 3.98 -9.58 4.49
N ASP A 193 5.03 -9.68 3.72
CA ASP A 193 5.06 -9.34 2.32
C ASP A 193 5.24 -10.57 1.43
N ASN A 194 5.25 -10.37 0.11
CA ASN A 194 5.43 -11.40 -0.90
C ASN A 194 4.17 -12.24 -1.14
N LEU A 195 4.26 -13.25 -2.03
CA LEU A 195 3.12 -14.02 -2.53
C LEU A 195 2.35 -14.72 -1.42
N GLU A 196 1.11 -14.36 -1.20
CA GLU A 196 0.27 -14.83 -0.09
C GLU A 196 0.16 -16.35 0.00
N THR A 197 0.18 -17.04 -1.15
CA THR A 197 0.10 -18.50 -1.21
C THR A 197 1.38 -19.23 -0.79
N ALA A 198 2.50 -18.51 -0.60
CA ALA A 198 3.78 -19.11 -0.23
C ALA A 198 3.91 -19.47 1.26
N GLY A 199 3.17 -18.75 2.14
CA GLY A 199 3.19 -19.04 3.58
C GLY A 199 1.97 -18.46 4.30
N PRO A 200 1.26 -19.25 5.12
CA PRO A 200 0.12 -18.77 5.87
C PRO A 200 0.57 -17.82 7.01
N PRO A 201 -0.26 -16.86 7.42
CA PRO A 201 0.09 -15.91 8.48
C PRO A 201 0.54 -16.56 9.79
N GLU A 202 -0.08 -17.67 10.17
CA GLU A 202 0.20 -18.38 11.42
C GLU A 202 1.66 -18.83 11.55
N GLN A 203 2.35 -19.05 10.45
CA GLN A 203 3.75 -19.42 10.41
C GLN A 203 4.67 -18.34 11.02
N PHE A 204 4.21 -17.09 11.04
CA PHE A 204 4.97 -15.93 11.49
C PHE A 204 4.55 -15.43 12.87
N ALA A 205 3.78 -16.21 13.62
CA ALA A 205 3.28 -15.84 14.95
C ALA A 205 4.40 -15.41 15.92
N ASP A 206 5.54 -16.13 15.92
CA ASP A 206 6.67 -15.81 16.80
C ASP A 206 7.34 -14.48 16.43
N ALA A 207 7.50 -14.19 15.13
CA ALA A 207 8.06 -12.93 14.63
C ALA A 207 7.16 -11.75 15.04
N TYR A 208 5.84 -11.88 14.89
CA TYR A 208 4.88 -10.86 15.27
C TYR A 208 4.76 -10.70 16.79
N ALA A 209 4.88 -11.78 17.55
CA ALA A 209 4.95 -11.72 19.00
C ALA A 209 6.22 -10.99 19.46
N LEU A 210 7.36 -11.19 18.80
CA LEU A 210 8.59 -10.44 19.06
C LEU A 210 8.39 -8.94 18.76
N ALA A 211 7.89 -8.60 17.57
CA ALA A 211 7.60 -7.22 17.20
C ALA A 211 6.68 -6.53 18.21
N ARG A 212 5.60 -7.21 18.64
CA ARG A 212 4.67 -6.69 19.66
C ARG A 212 5.35 -6.41 21.00
N ARG A 213 6.22 -7.31 21.48
CA ARG A 213 6.94 -7.11 22.76
C ARG A 213 7.84 -5.87 22.74
N HIS A 214 8.33 -5.49 21.57
CA HIS A 214 9.21 -4.32 21.39
C HIS A 214 8.46 -3.08 20.90
N GLY A 215 7.12 -3.07 20.94
CA GLY A 215 6.31 -1.91 20.62
C GLY A 215 6.17 -1.61 19.12
N LEU A 216 6.64 -2.50 18.24
CA LEU A 216 6.48 -2.33 16.80
C LEU A 216 5.02 -2.57 16.37
N HIS A 217 4.55 -1.73 15.48
CA HIS A 217 3.27 -1.92 14.82
C HIS A 217 3.31 -3.13 13.87
N ARG A 218 2.14 -3.60 13.44
CA ARG A 218 2.01 -4.84 12.66
C ARG A 218 0.96 -4.69 11.58
N THR A 219 1.36 -4.96 10.35
CA THR A 219 0.47 -5.12 9.20
C THR A 219 0.79 -6.43 8.49
N ALA A 220 -0.04 -6.87 7.57
CA ALA A 220 0.22 -8.03 6.74
C ALA A 220 -0.62 -8.01 5.46
N HIS A 221 -0.02 -8.41 4.34
CA HIS A 221 -0.74 -8.73 3.12
C HIS A 221 -1.60 -9.98 3.37
N ALA A 222 -2.90 -9.84 3.22
CA ALA A 222 -3.84 -10.95 3.37
C ALA A 222 -5.10 -10.73 2.54
N GLY A 223 -5.67 -11.81 2.02
CA GLY A 223 -6.86 -11.74 1.17
C GLY A 223 -6.61 -11.04 -0.18
N GLU A 224 -5.37 -11.06 -0.67
CA GLU A 224 -5.01 -10.52 -1.97
C GLU A 224 -4.97 -11.60 -3.06
N HIS A 225 -4.25 -12.69 -2.83
CA HIS A 225 -3.98 -13.74 -3.81
C HIS A 225 -4.54 -15.11 -3.38
N ALA A 226 -4.64 -15.37 -2.08
CA ALA A 226 -5.23 -16.60 -1.57
C ALA A 226 -6.75 -16.43 -1.43
N PRO A 227 -7.57 -17.25 -2.12
CA PRO A 227 -9.02 -17.14 -2.13
C PRO A 227 -9.61 -17.64 -0.80
N THR A 228 -9.27 -16.99 0.29
CA THR A 228 -9.76 -17.34 1.63
C THR A 228 -9.78 -16.14 2.57
N ALA A 229 -10.90 -15.93 3.24
CA ALA A 229 -11.02 -14.94 4.32
C ALA A 229 -10.23 -15.34 5.57
N ARG A 230 -9.83 -16.63 5.69
CA ARG A 230 -9.11 -17.15 6.86
C ARG A 230 -7.78 -16.40 7.11
N ASN A 231 -7.03 -16.08 6.05
CA ASN A 231 -5.77 -15.37 6.20
C ASN A 231 -5.98 -13.99 6.81
N VAL A 232 -7.04 -13.28 6.41
CA VAL A 232 -7.42 -11.99 7.00
C VAL A 232 -7.74 -12.15 8.50
N LEU A 233 -8.52 -13.16 8.85
CA LEU A 233 -8.85 -13.45 10.24
C LEU A 233 -7.62 -13.82 11.07
N SER A 234 -6.71 -14.63 10.52
CA SER A 234 -5.46 -15.00 11.19
C SER A 234 -4.53 -13.80 11.41
N CYS A 235 -4.49 -12.84 10.49
CA CYS A 235 -3.75 -11.59 10.70
C CYS A 235 -4.31 -10.80 11.90
N LEU A 236 -5.63 -10.75 12.06
CA LEU A 236 -6.26 -10.11 13.21
C LEU A 236 -5.99 -10.87 14.53
N GLU A 237 -6.27 -12.17 14.55
CA GLU A 237 -6.34 -12.96 15.78
C GLU A 237 -5.01 -13.54 16.23
N VAL A 238 -4.17 -13.96 15.29
CA VAL A 238 -2.88 -14.60 15.57
C VAL A 238 -1.75 -13.59 15.53
N LEU A 239 -1.66 -12.79 14.45
CA LEU A 239 -0.60 -11.79 14.30
C LEU A 239 -0.87 -10.50 15.05
N ASN A 240 -2.11 -10.27 15.49
CA ASN A 240 -2.57 -9.03 16.13
C ASN A 240 -2.25 -7.81 15.27
N CYS A 241 -2.50 -7.89 13.97
CA CYS A 241 -2.30 -6.80 13.04
C CYS A 241 -3.23 -5.62 13.38
N GLN A 242 -2.69 -4.42 13.21
CA GLN A 242 -3.38 -3.14 13.42
C GLN A 242 -3.84 -2.55 12.08
N ARG A 243 -3.45 -3.18 10.98
CA ARG A 243 -3.82 -2.89 9.60
C ARG A 243 -3.71 -4.17 8.78
N ILE A 244 -4.54 -4.30 7.74
CA ILE A 244 -4.48 -5.38 6.77
C ILE A 244 -4.20 -4.78 5.40
N ASP A 245 -3.19 -5.29 4.73
CA ASP A 245 -2.88 -4.87 3.39
C ASP A 245 -3.70 -5.69 2.40
N HIS A 246 -4.46 -5.01 1.51
CA HIS A 246 -5.45 -5.51 0.55
C HIS A 246 -6.79 -5.97 1.16
N GLY A 247 -6.93 -7.22 1.55
CA GLY A 247 -8.12 -7.76 2.20
C GLY A 247 -9.26 -8.21 1.28
N TYR A 248 -9.11 -8.24 -0.05
CA TYR A 248 -10.23 -8.39 -1.01
C TYR A 248 -11.01 -9.69 -0.83
N PHE A 249 -10.35 -10.80 -0.45
CA PHE A 249 -10.99 -12.09 -0.19
C PHE A 249 -11.67 -12.18 1.19
N VAL A 250 -11.69 -11.09 2.00
CA VAL A 250 -12.52 -11.05 3.23
C VAL A 250 -13.98 -11.32 2.92
N LEU A 251 -14.44 -10.99 1.71
CA LEU A 251 -15.81 -11.14 1.23
C LEU A 251 -16.25 -12.60 1.05
N GLU A 252 -15.34 -13.55 1.12
CA GLU A 252 -15.64 -15.00 1.05
C GLU A 252 -16.38 -15.50 2.29
N ASP A 253 -16.31 -14.77 3.42
CA ASP A 253 -16.93 -15.16 4.68
C ASP A 253 -17.52 -13.94 5.40
N MET A 254 -18.86 -13.89 5.49
CA MET A 254 -19.58 -12.76 6.09
C MET A 254 -19.40 -12.67 7.62
N ASP A 255 -19.06 -13.76 8.29
CA ASP A 255 -18.72 -13.73 9.72
C ASP A 255 -17.36 -13.03 9.90
N VAL A 256 -16.40 -13.29 9.01
CA VAL A 256 -15.11 -12.58 8.99
C VAL A 256 -15.32 -11.11 8.66
N VAL A 257 -16.15 -10.77 7.66
CA VAL A 257 -16.50 -9.36 7.34
C VAL A 257 -17.04 -8.65 8.58
N THR A 258 -17.99 -9.28 9.29
CA THR A 258 -18.59 -8.71 10.52
C THR A 258 -17.51 -8.48 11.57
N ARG A 259 -16.66 -9.46 11.80
CA ARG A 259 -15.59 -9.39 12.79
C ARG A 259 -14.56 -8.31 12.46
N MET A 260 -14.16 -8.20 11.20
CA MET A 260 -13.22 -7.16 10.74
C MET A 260 -13.83 -5.76 10.84
N ARG A 261 -15.09 -5.59 10.46
CA ARG A 261 -15.80 -4.33 10.62
C ARG A 261 -15.85 -3.90 12.10
N ASP A 262 -16.23 -4.81 12.99
CA ASP A 262 -16.39 -4.55 14.41
C ASP A 262 -15.04 -4.31 15.12
N SER A 263 -13.94 -4.86 14.59
CA SER A 263 -12.58 -4.59 15.08
C SER A 263 -12.10 -3.16 14.77
N GLY A 264 -12.63 -2.54 13.72
CA GLY A 264 -12.17 -1.24 13.24
C GLY A 264 -10.78 -1.23 12.59
N VAL A 265 -10.15 -2.40 12.37
CA VAL A 265 -8.83 -2.51 11.74
C VAL A 265 -8.94 -2.12 10.27
N PRO A 266 -8.18 -1.10 9.79
CA PRO A 266 -8.30 -0.62 8.43
C PRO A 266 -7.64 -1.55 7.42
N PHE A 267 -8.19 -1.52 6.20
CA PHE A 267 -7.66 -2.18 5.01
C PHE A 267 -7.02 -1.16 4.08
N THR A 268 -5.79 -1.39 3.64
CA THR A 268 -5.15 -0.59 2.60
C THR A 268 -5.50 -1.15 1.22
N CYS A 269 -6.36 -0.46 0.50
CA CYS A 269 -6.95 -0.93 -0.76
C CYS A 269 -6.36 -0.19 -1.96
N ILE A 270 -6.10 -0.93 -3.04
CA ILE A 270 -5.54 -0.42 -4.28
C ILE A 270 -6.41 -0.91 -5.45
N PHE A 271 -6.91 0.01 -6.29
CA PHE A 271 -7.73 -0.31 -7.47
C PHE A 271 -6.91 -0.80 -8.64
N THR A 272 -5.66 -0.35 -8.74
CA THR A 272 -4.72 -0.80 -9.76
C THR A 272 -4.01 -2.08 -9.34
N THR A 273 -3.42 -2.77 -10.29
CA THR A 273 -2.61 -3.97 -10.06
C THR A 273 -1.84 -4.30 -11.34
N SER A 274 -0.70 -4.96 -11.22
CA SER A 274 0.04 -5.51 -12.34
C SER A 274 -0.82 -6.46 -13.20
N ARG A 275 -1.69 -7.22 -12.56
CA ARG A 275 -2.61 -8.17 -13.25
C ARG A 275 -3.84 -7.44 -13.78
N ARG A 276 -3.76 -6.89 -14.99
CA ARG A 276 -4.84 -6.11 -15.60
C ARG A 276 -6.19 -6.82 -15.64
N SER A 277 -6.20 -8.14 -15.83
CA SER A 277 -7.42 -8.96 -15.83
C SER A 277 -8.13 -9.02 -14.47
N TRP A 278 -7.43 -8.70 -13.39
CA TRP A 278 -7.98 -8.68 -12.03
C TRP A 278 -8.57 -7.33 -11.64
N ARG A 279 -8.30 -6.27 -12.39
CA ARG A 279 -8.78 -4.91 -12.08
C ARG A 279 -10.29 -4.81 -11.91
N PRO A 280 -11.15 -5.42 -12.76
CA PRO A 280 -12.59 -5.37 -12.55
C PRO A 280 -13.02 -6.04 -11.25
N TRP A 281 -12.48 -7.23 -10.97
CA TRP A 281 -12.76 -7.95 -9.72
C TRP A 281 -12.30 -7.17 -8.48
N ARG A 282 -11.07 -6.63 -8.50
CA ARG A 282 -10.50 -5.87 -7.40
C ARG A 282 -11.34 -4.62 -7.09
N ARG A 283 -11.75 -3.89 -8.12
CA ARG A 283 -12.62 -2.71 -7.99
C ARG A 283 -13.97 -3.06 -7.38
N GLU A 284 -14.57 -4.15 -7.81
CA GLU A 284 -15.83 -4.64 -7.28
C GLU A 284 -15.69 -5.07 -5.82
N SER A 285 -14.61 -5.78 -5.46
CA SER A 285 -14.34 -6.17 -4.08
C SER A 285 -14.21 -4.94 -3.17
N ILE A 286 -13.43 -3.94 -3.54
CA ILE A 286 -13.28 -2.70 -2.75
C ILE A 286 -14.63 -1.97 -2.60
N ARG A 287 -15.45 -1.94 -3.66
CA ARG A 287 -16.79 -1.36 -3.60
C ARG A 287 -17.67 -2.07 -2.56
N TRP A 288 -17.65 -3.40 -2.54
CA TRP A 288 -18.40 -4.17 -1.55
C TRP A 288 -17.83 -4.02 -0.14
N MET A 289 -16.50 -4.02 0.02
CA MET A 289 -15.88 -3.76 1.32
C MET A 289 -16.35 -2.41 1.90
N ALA A 290 -16.34 -1.36 1.07
CA ALA A 290 -16.84 -0.04 1.47
C ALA A 290 -18.34 -0.06 1.81
N ALA A 291 -19.18 -0.71 0.98
CA ALA A 291 -20.62 -0.80 1.18
C ALA A 291 -21.00 -1.59 2.45
N LEU A 292 -20.21 -2.59 2.82
CA LEU A 292 -20.38 -3.37 4.05
C LEU A 292 -19.82 -2.68 5.30
N GLY A 293 -19.27 -1.47 5.15
CA GLY A 293 -18.78 -0.66 6.27
C GLY A 293 -17.41 -1.07 6.79
N LEU A 294 -16.62 -1.82 6.03
CA LEU A 294 -15.22 -2.07 6.37
C LEU A 294 -14.41 -0.78 6.30
N PRO A 295 -13.50 -0.53 7.24
CA PRO A 295 -12.72 0.71 7.27
C PRO A 295 -11.59 0.67 6.23
N ILE A 296 -11.91 1.00 4.98
CA ILE A 296 -10.92 1.09 3.90
C ILE A 296 -10.17 2.41 3.92
N VAL A 297 -8.88 2.37 3.55
CA VAL A 297 -8.03 3.48 3.15
C VAL A 297 -7.41 3.16 1.79
N LEU A 298 -7.13 4.17 0.98
CA LEU A 298 -6.50 3.95 -0.33
C LEU A 298 -4.99 4.06 -0.22
N ALA A 299 -4.28 3.27 -1.00
CA ALA A 299 -2.84 3.21 -1.04
C ALA A 299 -2.33 3.05 -2.48
N SER A 300 -1.02 3.17 -2.72
CA SER A 300 -0.43 3.10 -4.06
C SER A 300 0.28 1.77 -4.37
N ASP A 301 0.70 1.01 -3.37
CA ASP A 301 1.42 -0.27 -3.50
C ASP A 301 2.79 -0.10 -4.18
N ASP A 302 2.86 -0.27 -5.48
CA ASP A 302 4.07 -0.16 -6.30
C ASP A 302 3.90 0.92 -7.40
N PRO A 303 3.88 2.22 -7.08
CA PRO A 303 3.43 3.26 -7.99
C PRO A 303 4.27 3.37 -9.28
N ALA A 304 5.59 3.19 -9.23
CA ALA A 304 6.41 3.21 -10.43
C ALA A 304 6.24 1.96 -11.31
N LEU A 305 5.95 0.81 -10.68
CA LEU A 305 5.76 -0.47 -11.37
C LEU A 305 4.36 -0.62 -11.98
N PHE A 306 3.34 -0.02 -11.35
CA PHE A 306 1.94 -0.08 -11.83
C PHE A 306 1.50 1.15 -12.62
N PRO A 307 2.39 2.01 -13.08
CA PRO A 307 2.24 3.42 -13.48
C PRO A 307 0.95 4.05 -12.95
N THR A 308 0.92 4.24 -11.64
CA THR A 308 -0.19 4.86 -10.90
C THR A 308 0.38 5.83 -9.86
N THR A 309 -0.49 6.64 -9.28
CA THR A 309 -0.19 7.48 -8.13
C THR A 309 -1.31 7.33 -7.11
N LEU A 310 -1.07 7.69 -5.85
CA LEU A 310 -2.15 7.70 -4.87
C LEU A 310 -3.30 8.63 -5.31
N SER A 311 -3.00 9.74 -5.99
CA SER A 311 -4.03 10.61 -6.58
C SER A 311 -4.84 9.94 -7.68
N ASP A 312 -4.25 9.01 -8.43
CA ASP A 312 -4.98 8.23 -9.42
C ASP A 312 -5.91 7.21 -8.74
N GLU A 313 -5.48 6.58 -7.65
CA GLU A 313 -6.33 5.70 -6.84
C GLU A 313 -7.56 6.46 -6.30
N TYR A 314 -7.36 7.67 -5.74
CA TYR A 314 -8.48 8.53 -5.32
C TYR A 314 -9.36 8.98 -6.49
N THR A 315 -8.78 9.20 -7.68
CA THR A 315 -9.55 9.54 -8.89
C THR A 315 -10.41 8.35 -9.34
N ILE A 316 -9.87 7.12 -9.28
CA ILE A 316 -10.63 5.90 -9.58
C ILE A 316 -11.78 5.71 -8.58
N ALA A 317 -11.57 6.05 -7.30
CA ALA A 317 -12.61 5.97 -6.28
C ALA A 317 -13.82 6.84 -6.60
N VAL A 318 -13.64 7.99 -7.29
CA VAL A 318 -14.78 8.85 -7.72
C VAL A 318 -15.78 8.05 -8.54
N ASP A 319 -15.30 7.23 -9.46
CA ASP A 319 -16.16 6.47 -10.37
C ASP A 319 -16.57 5.10 -9.78
N VAL A 320 -15.63 4.38 -9.16
CA VAL A 320 -15.88 3.02 -8.65
C VAL A 320 -16.76 3.01 -7.40
N LEU A 321 -16.58 3.99 -6.51
CA LEU A 321 -17.37 4.10 -5.27
C LEU A 321 -18.54 5.07 -5.41
N ASP A 322 -18.76 5.67 -6.59
CA ASP A 322 -19.70 6.79 -6.76
C ASP A 322 -19.48 7.87 -5.67
N ALA A 323 -18.18 8.22 -5.48
CA ALA A 323 -17.78 8.95 -4.31
C ALA A 323 -18.27 10.40 -4.31
N SER A 324 -19.02 10.78 -3.28
CA SER A 324 -19.31 12.17 -2.98
C SER A 324 -18.03 12.91 -2.52
N ALA A 325 -18.07 14.23 -2.53
CA ALA A 325 -16.99 15.04 -1.96
C ALA A 325 -16.71 14.68 -0.49
N GLN A 326 -17.75 14.36 0.28
CA GLN A 326 -17.59 13.94 1.67
C GLN A 326 -16.85 12.60 1.77
N LEU A 327 -17.22 11.62 0.95
CA LEU A 327 -16.53 10.31 0.97
C LEU A 327 -15.04 10.44 0.61
N ILE A 328 -14.69 11.30 -0.37
CA ILE A 328 -13.27 11.56 -0.71
C ILE A 328 -12.52 12.13 0.50
N ILE A 329 -13.11 13.09 1.20
CA ILE A 329 -12.53 13.71 2.40
C ILE A 329 -12.43 12.69 3.53
N ASP A 330 -13.46 11.85 3.73
CA ASP A 330 -13.47 10.83 4.78
C ASP A 330 -12.40 9.75 4.54
N LEU A 331 -12.19 9.34 3.28
CA LEU A 331 -11.12 8.42 2.92
C LEU A 331 -9.75 9.02 3.21
N ALA A 332 -9.53 10.28 2.83
CA ALA A 332 -8.28 10.99 3.07
C ALA A 332 -8.04 11.21 4.57
N ARG A 333 -9.05 11.67 5.30
CA ARG A 333 -8.98 11.83 6.75
C ARG A 333 -8.67 10.50 7.47
N ARG A 334 -9.30 9.42 7.03
CA ARG A 334 -9.07 8.08 7.58
C ARG A 334 -7.65 7.60 7.33
N SER A 335 -7.06 7.88 6.17
CA SER A 335 -5.65 7.52 5.91
C SER A 335 -4.71 8.21 6.90
N LEU A 336 -4.90 9.51 7.17
CA LEU A 336 -4.11 10.25 8.15
C LEU A 336 -4.33 9.75 9.58
N ALA A 337 -5.58 9.42 9.94
CA ALA A 337 -5.91 8.91 11.27
C ALA A 337 -5.31 7.51 11.54
N ALA A 338 -5.17 6.69 10.49
CA ALA A 338 -4.59 5.35 10.56
C ALA A 338 -3.05 5.31 10.49
N ALA A 339 -2.39 6.45 10.25
CA ALA A 339 -0.94 6.58 10.19
C ALA A 339 -0.28 6.21 11.54
N TRP A 340 0.89 5.59 11.48
CA TRP A 340 1.66 5.22 12.66
C TRP A 340 2.59 6.37 13.09
N LEU A 341 1.97 7.36 13.69
CA LEU A 341 2.59 8.54 14.27
C LEU A 341 2.28 8.60 15.77
N ASP A 342 3.09 9.34 16.53
CA ASP A 342 2.71 9.70 17.89
C ASP A 342 1.44 10.57 17.90
N ASP A 343 0.77 10.61 19.05
CA ASP A 343 -0.53 11.25 19.18
C ASP A 343 -0.50 12.76 18.93
N ASP A 344 0.61 13.44 19.23
CA ASP A 344 0.76 14.88 19.03
C ASP A 344 0.95 15.20 17.54
N ALA A 345 1.85 14.50 16.87
CA ALA A 345 2.06 14.63 15.45
C ALA A 345 0.77 14.30 14.66
N LYS A 346 0.08 13.23 15.03
CA LYS A 346 -1.19 12.85 14.41
C LYS A 346 -2.27 13.93 14.61
N ARG A 347 -2.40 14.50 15.81
CA ARG A 347 -3.35 15.59 16.04
C ARG A 347 -3.03 16.83 15.23
N SER A 348 -1.74 17.23 15.15
CA SER A 348 -1.32 18.37 14.32
C SER A 348 -1.71 18.13 12.86
N MET A 349 -1.33 16.98 12.32
CA MET A 349 -1.63 16.62 10.92
C MET A 349 -3.13 16.61 10.62
N LEU A 350 -3.96 16.08 11.51
CA LEU A 350 -5.42 16.10 11.35
C LEU A 350 -6.00 17.52 11.43
N ASN A 351 -5.47 18.38 12.30
CA ASN A 351 -5.90 19.78 12.37
C ASN A 351 -5.55 20.56 11.09
N GLU A 352 -4.35 20.36 10.57
CA GLU A 352 -3.91 20.92 9.30
C GLU A 352 -4.80 20.43 8.15
N PHE A 353 -5.11 19.14 8.13
CA PHE A 353 -6.00 18.53 7.16
C PHE A 353 -7.40 19.19 7.15
N GLU A 354 -8.01 19.43 8.31
CA GLU A 354 -9.34 20.06 8.38
C GLU A 354 -9.33 21.47 7.76
N VAL A 355 -8.26 22.23 8.02
CA VAL A 355 -8.09 23.58 7.43
C VAL A 355 -7.88 23.50 5.92
N GLU A 356 -6.92 22.68 5.47
CA GLU A 356 -6.57 22.59 4.05
C GLU A 356 -7.71 22.00 3.20
N SER A 357 -8.40 20.97 3.71
CA SER A 357 -9.52 20.35 3.00
C SER A 357 -10.72 21.30 2.87
N SER A 358 -11.04 22.07 3.91
CA SER A 358 -12.08 23.11 3.86
C SER A 358 -11.72 24.22 2.86
N ASP A 359 -10.48 24.70 2.89
CA ASP A 359 -9.97 25.69 1.93
C ASP A 359 -10.01 25.19 0.48
N LEU A 360 -9.62 23.93 0.28
CA LEU A 360 -9.67 23.30 -1.04
C LEU A 360 -11.12 23.22 -1.55
N ARG A 361 -12.07 22.76 -0.72
CA ARG A 361 -13.49 22.71 -1.10
C ARG A 361 -14.01 24.09 -1.55
N ARG A 362 -13.72 25.14 -0.79
CA ARG A 362 -14.11 26.51 -1.14
C ARG A 362 -13.53 26.95 -2.47
N ARG A 363 -12.24 26.70 -2.70
CA ARG A 363 -11.55 27.07 -3.96
C ARG A 363 -12.12 26.39 -5.19
N ILE A 364 -12.54 25.13 -5.08
CA ILE A 364 -13.11 24.36 -6.20
C ILE A 364 -14.65 24.43 -6.26
N GLY A 365 -15.29 25.26 -5.42
CA GLY A 365 -16.71 25.51 -5.46
C GLY A 365 -17.59 24.36 -4.95
N ILE A 366 -17.07 23.52 -4.05
CA ILE A 366 -17.82 22.45 -3.39
C ILE A 366 -18.39 22.98 -2.07
N ALA A 367 -19.73 22.92 -1.93
CA ALA A 367 -20.40 23.36 -0.71
C ALA A 367 -20.00 22.51 0.52
N GLU A 368 -20.00 23.15 1.70
CA GLU A 368 -19.83 22.41 2.96
C GLU A 368 -21.00 21.44 3.16
N PRO A 369 -20.74 20.26 3.77
CA PRO A 369 -21.79 19.28 4.03
C PRO A 369 -22.81 19.87 5.00
N THR A 370 -24.09 19.69 4.71
CA THR A 370 -25.13 19.96 5.70
C THR A 370 -25.11 18.83 6.76
N GLY A 371 -25.47 19.17 8.02
CA GLY A 371 -25.37 18.23 9.15
C GLY A 371 -26.08 16.87 8.97
N GLU A 372 -26.95 16.74 7.97
CA GLU A 372 -27.65 15.52 7.59
C GLU A 372 -26.78 14.59 6.73
N GLN A 373 -25.84 15.13 5.93
CA GLN A 373 -24.93 14.41 5.06
C GLN A 373 -23.75 13.76 5.83
N LEU A 374 -23.46 14.21 7.04
CA LEU A 374 -22.40 13.69 7.90
C LEU A 374 -22.72 12.33 8.56
N ARG A 375 -23.94 11.79 8.37
CA ARG A 375 -24.44 10.61 9.09
C ARG A 375 -24.87 9.46 8.18
N GLN A 376 -24.70 9.55 6.86
CA GLN A 376 -25.16 8.48 5.97
C GLN A 376 -24.07 7.40 5.78
N PRO A 377 -24.37 6.13 6.09
CA PRO A 377 -23.59 5.01 5.56
C PRO A 377 -23.74 4.99 4.03
N ILE A 378 -22.73 4.48 3.33
CA ILE A 378 -22.74 4.33 1.86
C ILE A 378 -23.96 3.51 1.48
N PRO A 379 -24.93 4.05 0.72
CA PRO A 379 -26.13 3.29 0.36
C PRO A 379 -25.76 2.15 -0.59
N PRO A 380 -26.32 0.95 -0.43
CA PRO A 380 -26.22 -0.08 -1.45
C PRO A 380 -26.95 0.43 -2.71
N GLN A 381 -26.22 0.51 -3.83
CA GLN A 381 -26.87 0.77 -5.10
C GLN A 381 -27.82 -0.38 -5.43
N SER A 382 -29.08 -0.06 -5.70
CA SER A 382 -30.05 -1.00 -6.25
C SER A 382 -29.48 -1.68 -7.49
N ALA A 383 -29.44 -3.00 -7.49
CA ALA A 383 -29.20 -3.77 -8.68
C ALA A 383 -30.14 -3.25 -9.79
N GLN A 384 -29.57 -2.71 -10.86
CA GLN A 384 -30.34 -2.48 -12.06
C GLN A 384 -30.76 -3.87 -12.56
N GLU A 385 -32.03 -4.19 -12.40
CA GLU A 385 -32.66 -5.32 -13.02
C GLU A 385 -32.43 -5.25 -14.52
N GLY A 386 -31.49 -6.08 -15.00
CA GLY A 386 -31.40 -6.39 -16.42
C GLY A 386 -32.64 -7.16 -16.81
N THR A 387 -33.55 -6.51 -17.52
CA THR A 387 -34.66 -7.16 -18.20
C THR A 387 -34.11 -8.09 -19.30
N PRO A 388 -34.76 -9.25 -19.57
CA PRO A 388 -34.23 -10.42 -20.26
C PRO A 388 -33.85 -10.21 -21.71
#